data_cf151b2d22e83c8400f7680ce853e371
#
_entry.id   cf151b2d22e83c8400f7680ce853e371
#
_cell.length_a   1.000
_cell.length_b   1.000
_cell.length_c   1.000
_cell.angle_alpha   90.00
_cell.angle_beta   90.00
_cell.angle_gamma   90.00
#
_symmetry.space_group_name_H-M   'P 1'
#
loop_
_entity.id
_entity.type
_entity.pdbx_description
1 polymer ?
#
loop_
_entity_poly.entity_id
_entity_poly.type
_entity_poly.pdbx_seq_one_letter_code
_entity_poly.pdbx_strand_id
1 'polypeptide(L)'
;MSQIRNISNEPKGILRTGWSSVVEDYAIVGGWACKGTVLMVGDALGGLYAFEGTSGRLLWEKHRLHNKSLLAISIHPDGEILVTAGQDGQVLVWSVLEGQITHTIDLGKGWVDNIDWSPTGEYLAVSISRTVTVYSLDFEPIWKTDDHRSTVSAIAWSGDYELATACYGQVTFLDALSGTVNQRLEWKGSLVSMVLSPDGDVVACGSQDNTVHFWRRSTGQDSMMQGYPTKPDSLAFDYTGTLLATGGSDTALVWNFAGGGPEGTAPGELPFHVKPISVLKFAHQSRRLASGGRDGGVIVWSLQSDGNGGISGGALVDDSVSDLLWRPDGRALAALDAGGGVTVWRVRY
;
A
#
# COMPACT_ATOMS: atom_id res chain seq x y z
N MET A 1 -3.03 -2.78 30.28
CA MET A 1 -2.37 -1.45 30.33
C MET A 1 -0.88 -1.43 30.74
N SER A 2 -0.24 -2.54 31.16
CA SER A 2 1.15 -2.51 31.67
C SER A 2 2.24 -2.92 30.67
N GLN A 3 1.92 -3.42 29.49
CA GLN A 3 2.91 -3.86 28.49
C GLN A 3 3.38 -2.75 27.54
N ILE A 4 2.64 -1.65 27.42
CA ILE A 4 2.88 -0.55 26.47
C ILE A 4 4.07 0.35 26.87
N ARG A 5 4.50 0.34 28.12
CA ARG A 5 5.50 1.26 28.67
C ARG A 5 6.98 0.90 28.39
N ASN A 6 7.27 -0.16 27.66
CA ASN A 6 8.64 -0.66 27.49
C ASN A 6 9.13 -0.77 26.04
N ILE A 7 8.51 -0.12 25.06
CA ILE A 7 9.10 0.01 23.74
C ILE A 7 9.97 1.27 23.75
N SER A 8 11.24 1.08 23.54
CA SER A 8 12.24 2.12 23.33
C SER A 8 12.54 2.21 21.83
N ASN A 9 13.25 3.24 21.39
CA ASN A 9 13.76 3.34 20.01
C ASN A 9 14.66 2.14 19.66
N GLU A 10 15.08 1.34 20.63
CA GLU A 10 15.77 0.08 20.37
C GLU A 10 14.79 -1.01 19.94
N PRO A 11 15.02 -1.64 18.77
CA PRO A 11 14.14 -2.68 18.24
C PRO A 11 14.19 -3.94 19.10
N LYS A 12 13.02 -4.57 19.31
CA LYS A 12 12.86 -5.77 20.16
C LYS A 12 12.32 -6.95 19.34
N GLY A 13 12.39 -8.13 19.94
CA GLY A 13 11.87 -9.37 19.35
C GLY A 13 12.68 -9.80 18.14
N ILE A 14 12.02 -9.98 16.98
CA ILE A 14 12.66 -10.36 15.73
C ILE A 14 13.33 -9.19 14.98
N LEU A 15 13.02 -7.95 15.35
CA LEU A 15 13.64 -6.77 14.75
C LEU A 15 15.05 -6.56 15.32
N ARG A 16 15.97 -6.14 14.48
CA ARG A 16 17.34 -5.77 14.82
C ARG A 16 17.71 -4.48 14.13
N THR A 17 18.48 -3.65 14.76
CA THR A 17 19.00 -2.40 14.20
C THR A 17 19.60 -2.65 12.82
N GLY A 18 19.14 -1.91 11.85
CA GLY A 18 19.70 -1.80 10.52
C GLY A 18 20.37 -0.44 10.37
N TRP A 19 19.67 0.49 9.73
CA TRP A 19 20.11 1.85 9.52
C TRP A 19 18.92 2.83 9.56
N SER A 20 19.22 4.11 9.74
CA SER A 20 18.23 5.19 9.62
C SER A 20 18.82 6.36 8.83
N SER A 21 17.94 7.11 8.20
CA SER A 21 18.22 8.35 7.46
C SER A 21 17.04 9.29 7.56
N VAL A 22 17.17 10.49 7.00
CA VAL A 22 16.11 11.49 6.95
C VAL A 22 16.06 12.09 5.55
N VAL A 23 14.85 12.31 5.02
CA VAL A 23 14.59 13.07 3.79
C VAL A 23 14.17 14.50 4.11
N GLU A 24 14.03 15.36 3.10
CA GLU A 24 13.84 16.81 3.32
C GLU A 24 12.53 17.16 4.01
N ASP A 25 11.47 16.40 3.76
CA ASP A 25 10.12 16.62 4.33
C ASP A 25 9.45 15.28 4.64
N TYR A 26 8.17 15.32 4.97
CA TYR A 26 7.34 14.16 5.26
C TYR A 26 7.56 13.02 4.25
N ALA A 27 8.11 11.90 4.68
CA ALA A 27 8.32 10.71 3.85
C ALA A 27 6.95 10.03 3.64
N ILE A 28 6.35 10.25 2.46
CA ILE A 28 4.96 9.85 2.20
C ILE A 28 4.87 8.39 1.74
N VAL A 29 5.77 7.98 0.85
CA VAL A 29 5.66 6.74 0.11
C VAL A 29 7.04 6.18 -0.21
N GLY A 30 7.15 4.86 -0.28
CA GLY A 30 8.40 4.21 -0.63
C GLY A 30 8.21 2.86 -1.29
N GLY A 31 9.33 2.23 -1.66
CA GLY A 31 9.34 0.90 -2.23
C GLY A 31 10.73 0.32 -2.37
N TRP A 32 10.82 -1.01 -2.33
CA TRP A 32 12.06 -1.73 -2.56
C TRP A 32 12.25 -2.03 -4.04
N ALA A 33 13.31 -1.51 -4.63
CA ALA A 33 13.72 -1.74 -6.01
C ALA A 33 14.90 -2.71 -6.11
N CYS A 34 15.25 -3.10 -7.32
CA CYS A 34 16.40 -3.97 -7.63
C CYS A 34 16.48 -5.20 -6.71
N LYS A 35 15.34 -5.91 -6.57
CA LYS A 35 15.19 -7.11 -5.71
C LYS A 35 15.56 -6.84 -4.24
N GLY A 36 15.29 -5.62 -3.76
CA GLY A 36 15.51 -5.22 -2.37
C GLY A 36 16.92 -4.70 -2.06
N THR A 37 17.73 -4.40 -3.08
CA THR A 37 19.04 -3.78 -2.89
C THR A 37 19.00 -2.26 -2.85
N VAL A 38 17.92 -1.65 -3.31
CA VAL A 38 17.68 -0.21 -3.26
C VAL A 38 16.34 0.07 -2.59
N LEU A 39 16.31 1.00 -1.63
CA LEU A 39 15.08 1.56 -1.07
C LEU A 39 14.85 2.93 -1.69
N MET A 40 13.70 3.07 -2.35
CA MET A 40 13.21 4.34 -2.90
C MET A 40 12.27 4.99 -1.90
N VAL A 41 12.42 6.30 -1.69
CA VAL A 41 11.57 7.09 -0.78
C VAL A 41 11.19 8.40 -1.47
N GLY A 42 9.90 8.72 -1.43
CA GLY A 42 9.35 9.99 -1.89
C GLY A 42 8.87 10.86 -0.73
N ASP A 43 9.07 12.16 -0.81
CA ASP A 43 8.62 13.11 0.21
C ASP A 43 7.53 14.07 -0.27
N ALA A 44 6.92 14.80 0.68
CA ALA A 44 5.81 15.71 0.44
C ALA A 44 6.20 16.96 -0.37
N LEU A 45 7.47 17.32 -0.44
CA LEU A 45 7.96 18.42 -1.29
C LEU A 45 8.25 17.98 -2.73
N GLY A 46 7.96 16.71 -3.07
CA GLY A 46 8.23 16.16 -4.39
C GLY A 46 9.68 15.70 -4.56
N GLY A 47 10.37 15.44 -3.47
CA GLY A 47 11.71 14.83 -3.46
C GLY A 47 11.66 13.33 -3.68
N LEU A 48 12.73 12.78 -4.25
CA LEU A 48 12.91 11.35 -4.46
C LEU A 48 14.34 10.94 -4.10
N TYR A 49 14.47 9.92 -3.27
CA TYR A 49 15.72 9.48 -2.67
C TYR A 49 15.92 7.98 -2.93
N ALA A 50 17.13 7.59 -3.27
CA ALA A 50 17.54 6.20 -3.42
C ALA A 50 18.61 5.85 -2.39
N PHE A 51 18.33 4.88 -1.53
CA PHE A 51 19.24 4.40 -0.51
C PHE A 51 19.71 2.98 -0.82
N GLU A 52 20.98 2.70 -0.59
CA GLU A 52 21.50 1.34 -0.60
C GLU A 52 20.85 0.54 0.54
N GLY A 53 20.23 -0.58 0.19
CA GLY A 53 19.28 -1.27 1.08
C GLY A 53 19.88 -1.86 2.35
N THR A 54 21.20 -2.16 2.37
CA THR A 54 21.85 -2.78 3.54
C THR A 54 22.51 -1.78 4.48
N SER A 55 23.05 -0.69 3.93
CA SER A 55 23.82 0.32 4.68
C SER A 55 23.10 1.65 4.89
N GLY A 56 22.06 1.93 4.10
CA GLY A 56 21.40 3.23 4.10
C GLY A 56 22.20 4.35 3.44
N ARG A 57 23.31 4.00 2.74
CA ARG A 57 24.07 4.99 2.00
C ARG A 57 23.23 5.59 0.89
N LEU A 58 23.11 6.91 0.86
CA LEU A 58 22.44 7.63 -0.20
C LEU A 58 23.19 7.38 -1.53
N LEU A 59 22.46 6.85 -2.51
CA LEU A 59 22.98 6.61 -3.86
C LEU A 59 22.82 7.85 -4.72
N TRP A 60 21.61 8.41 -4.70
CA TRP A 60 21.28 9.67 -5.34
C TRP A 60 20.00 10.25 -4.73
N GLU A 61 19.79 11.54 -4.94
CA GLU A 61 18.60 12.27 -4.56
C GLU A 61 18.21 13.29 -5.63
N LYS A 62 16.93 13.58 -5.68
CA LYS A 62 16.34 14.62 -6.54
C LYS A 62 15.34 15.40 -5.73
N HIS A 63 15.32 16.70 -5.89
CA HIS A 63 14.44 17.59 -5.13
C HIS A 63 13.43 18.25 -6.05
N ARG A 64 12.19 18.42 -5.54
CA ARG A 64 11.13 19.19 -6.19
C ARG A 64 10.85 18.77 -7.63
N LEU A 65 10.83 17.48 -7.88
CA LEU A 65 10.60 16.90 -9.20
C LEU A 65 9.20 17.14 -9.70
N HIS A 66 8.23 17.04 -8.79
CA HIS A 66 6.88 17.45 -9.03
C HIS A 66 6.68 18.90 -8.57
N ASN A 67 5.93 19.69 -9.34
CA ASN A 67 5.65 21.12 -9.04
C ASN A 67 4.69 21.28 -7.85
N LYS A 68 4.53 20.26 -7.02
CA LYS A 68 3.80 20.17 -5.76
C LYS A 68 4.20 18.86 -5.10
N SER A 69 3.34 18.32 -4.23
CA SER A 69 3.60 17.05 -3.57
C SER A 69 3.70 15.88 -4.55
N LEU A 70 4.64 15.00 -4.31
CA LEU A 70 4.61 13.63 -4.80
C LEU A 70 3.49 12.90 -4.06
N LEU A 71 2.69 12.10 -4.76
CA LEU A 71 1.54 11.40 -4.20
C LEU A 71 1.69 9.88 -4.23
N ALA A 72 2.28 9.36 -5.29
CA ALA A 72 2.41 7.92 -5.47
C ALA A 72 3.71 7.55 -6.16
N ILE A 73 4.21 6.37 -5.84
CA ILE A 73 5.27 5.69 -6.59
C ILE A 73 4.83 4.25 -6.87
N SER A 74 5.29 3.71 -7.99
CA SER A 74 5.18 2.27 -8.28
C SER A 74 6.46 1.79 -8.94
N ILE A 75 6.97 0.65 -8.48
CA ILE A 75 8.20 0.05 -8.97
C ILE A 75 7.84 -1.09 -9.89
N HIS A 76 8.37 -1.09 -11.10
CA HIS A 76 8.21 -2.18 -12.03
C HIS A 76 8.70 -3.51 -11.41
N PRO A 77 8.07 -4.66 -11.70
CA PRO A 77 8.43 -5.94 -11.08
C PRO A 77 9.89 -6.39 -11.26
N ASP A 78 10.58 -5.96 -12.33
CA ASP A 78 12.02 -6.20 -12.48
C ASP A 78 12.88 -5.41 -11.49
N GLY A 79 12.32 -4.31 -10.94
CA GLY A 79 12.96 -3.40 -10.01
C GLY A 79 13.88 -2.36 -10.64
N GLU A 80 13.97 -2.27 -11.96
CA GLU A 80 14.87 -1.35 -12.65
C GLU A 80 14.20 -0.03 -13.04
N ILE A 81 12.88 -0.06 -13.19
CA ILE A 81 12.03 1.10 -13.53
C ILE A 81 11.20 1.50 -12.31
N LEU A 82 11.15 2.78 -12.05
CA LEU A 82 10.27 3.41 -11.07
C LEU A 82 9.40 4.43 -11.79
N VAL A 83 8.14 4.56 -11.41
CA VAL A 83 7.28 5.68 -11.79
C VAL A 83 6.90 6.47 -10.56
N THR A 84 6.87 7.80 -10.71
CA THR A 84 6.39 8.74 -9.69
C THR A 84 5.24 9.56 -10.24
N ALA A 85 4.29 9.91 -9.40
CA ALA A 85 3.15 10.73 -9.75
C ALA A 85 2.87 11.80 -8.68
N GLY A 86 2.36 12.94 -9.09
CA GLY A 86 2.19 14.08 -8.20
C GLY A 86 0.93 14.90 -8.45
N GLN A 87 0.80 15.96 -7.67
CA GLN A 87 -0.31 16.92 -7.76
C GLN A 87 -0.24 17.85 -8.98
N ASP A 88 0.78 17.75 -9.78
CA ASP A 88 1.00 18.53 -11.00
C ASP A 88 0.44 17.88 -12.27
N GLY A 89 -0.14 16.68 -12.14
CA GLY A 89 -0.69 15.94 -13.27
C GLY A 89 0.35 15.23 -14.12
N GLN A 90 1.58 15.11 -13.62
CA GLN A 90 2.66 14.42 -14.32
C GLN A 90 2.94 13.05 -13.72
N VAL A 91 3.35 12.13 -14.60
CA VAL A 91 3.98 10.87 -14.25
C VAL A 91 5.40 10.87 -14.81
N LEU A 92 6.38 10.68 -13.96
CA LEU A 92 7.79 10.64 -14.32
C LEU A 92 8.30 9.20 -14.23
N VAL A 93 8.95 8.73 -15.27
CA VAL A 93 9.52 7.39 -15.37
C VAL A 93 11.03 7.48 -15.16
N TRP A 94 11.58 6.62 -14.34
CA TRP A 94 12.96 6.68 -13.87
C TRP A 94 13.72 5.39 -14.13
N SER A 95 14.98 5.50 -14.47
CA SER A 95 15.97 4.46 -14.24
C SER A 95 16.38 4.49 -12.76
N VAL A 96 16.09 3.42 -12.02
CA VAL A 96 16.37 3.34 -10.57
C VAL A 96 17.83 3.51 -10.26
N LEU A 97 18.71 2.84 -11.00
CA LEU A 97 20.15 2.85 -10.74
C LEU A 97 20.81 4.16 -11.14
N GLU A 98 20.37 4.77 -12.24
CA GLU A 98 20.98 6.00 -12.78
C GLU A 98 20.39 7.26 -12.14
N GLY A 99 19.18 7.17 -11.56
CA GLY A 99 18.47 8.31 -11.01
C GLY A 99 18.11 9.36 -12.07
N GLN A 100 17.79 8.89 -13.28
CA GLN A 100 17.45 9.77 -14.41
C GLN A 100 16.03 9.50 -14.91
N ILE A 101 15.35 10.58 -15.30
CA ILE A 101 14.04 10.50 -15.95
C ILE A 101 14.26 10.00 -17.38
N THR A 102 13.59 8.92 -17.73
CA THR A 102 13.59 8.34 -19.08
C THR A 102 12.38 8.78 -19.90
N HIS A 103 11.22 8.94 -19.26
CA HIS A 103 9.99 9.39 -19.90
C HIS A 103 9.19 10.30 -18.98
N THR A 104 8.36 11.15 -19.58
CA THR A 104 7.41 12.01 -18.87
C THR A 104 6.05 11.90 -19.57
N ILE A 105 5.01 11.59 -18.78
CA ILE A 105 3.63 11.55 -19.24
C ILE A 105 2.91 12.75 -18.62
N ASP A 106 2.44 13.68 -19.43
CA ASP A 106 1.65 14.84 -19.00
C ASP A 106 0.16 14.53 -19.20
N LEU A 107 -0.56 14.41 -18.08
CA LEU A 107 -2.01 14.16 -18.05
C LEU A 107 -2.82 15.45 -17.92
N GLY A 108 -2.18 16.59 -17.91
CA GLY A 108 -2.80 17.89 -17.76
C GLY A 108 -3.07 18.26 -16.30
N LYS A 109 -4.14 19.01 -16.07
CA LYS A 109 -4.46 19.50 -14.71
C LYS A 109 -5.19 18.44 -13.90
N GLY A 110 -4.67 18.12 -12.71
CA GLY A 110 -5.28 17.18 -11.77
C GLY A 110 -4.23 16.52 -10.90
N TRP A 111 -4.68 15.77 -9.92
CA TRP A 111 -3.83 14.96 -9.07
C TRP A 111 -3.79 13.54 -9.61
N VAL A 112 -2.59 12.99 -9.72
CA VAL A 112 -2.37 11.59 -10.06
C VAL A 112 -2.14 10.84 -8.76
N ASP A 113 -3.24 10.33 -8.18
CA ASP A 113 -3.24 9.74 -6.84
C ASP A 113 -2.88 8.26 -6.85
N ASN A 114 -3.15 7.56 -7.95
CA ASN A 114 -2.89 6.14 -8.06
C ASN A 114 -2.14 5.82 -9.34
N ILE A 115 -1.05 5.08 -9.18
CA ILE A 115 -0.28 4.47 -10.25
C ILE A 115 0.10 3.06 -9.81
N ASP A 116 0.00 2.09 -10.70
CA ASP A 116 0.37 0.71 -10.37
C ASP A 116 0.76 -0.07 -11.63
N TRP A 117 1.82 -0.88 -11.51
CA TRP A 117 2.23 -1.82 -12.52
C TRP A 117 1.44 -3.13 -12.41
N SER A 118 1.10 -3.73 -13.55
CA SER A 118 0.62 -5.11 -13.55
C SER A 118 1.68 -6.06 -12.97
N PRO A 119 1.30 -7.22 -12.44
CA PRO A 119 2.24 -8.16 -11.81
C PRO A 119 3.40 -8.59 -12.72
N THR A 120 3.20 -8.69 -14.03
CA THR A 120 4.27 -8.97 -15.01
C THR A 120 5.05 -7.74 -15.45
N GLY A 121 4.52 -6.54 -15.21
CA GLY A 121 5.10 -5.28 -15.66
C GLY A 121 4.74 -4.89 -17.11
N GLU A 122 3.89 -5.65 -17.79
CA GLU A 122 3.49 -5.34 -19.16
C GLU A 122 2.65 -4.07 -19.27
N TYR A 123 1.93 -3.71 -18.19
CA TYR A 123 0.99 -2.60 -18.16
C TYR A 123 1.21 -1.69 -16.97
N LEU A 124 1.06 -0.39 -17.21
CA LEU A 124 1.02 0.65 -16.18
C LEU A 124 -0.37 1.27 -16.13
N ALA A 125 -1.08 1.15 -15.00
CA ALA A 125 -2.33 1.84 -14.76
C ALA A 125 -2.09 3.16 -14.04
N VAL A 126 -2.74 4.22 -14.50
CA VAL A 126 -2.64 5.58 -13.95
C VAL A 126 -4.03 6.18 -13.81
N SER A 127 -4.38 6.66 -12.61
CA SER A 127 -5.63 7.40 -12.41
C SER A 127 -5.38 8.89 -12.24
N ILE A 128 -6.21 9.69 -12.88
CA ILE A 128 -6.29 11.14 -12.66
C ILE A 128 -7.76 11.55 -12.54
N SER A 129 -8.11 12.13 -11.39
CA SER A 129 -9.48 12.52 -11.09
C SER A 129 -10.49 11.36 -11.30
N ARG A 130 -11.28 11.41 -12.37
CA ARG A 130 -12.35 10.44 -12.64
C ARG A 130 -12.02 9.46 -13.76
N THR A 131 -10.81 9.47 -14.30
CA THR A 131 -10.41 8.60 -15.40
C THR A 131 -9.21 7.73 -15.04
N VAL A 132 -9.12 6.58 -15.69
CA VAL A 132 -7.97 5.68 -15.63
C VAL A 132 -7.46 5.45 -17.07
N THR A 133 -6.15 5.51 -17.23
CA THR A 133 -5.47 5.18 -18.49
C THR A 133 -4.51 4.02 -18.22
N VAL A 134 -4.50 3.04 -19.10
CA VAL A 134 -3.50 1.97 -19.11
C VAL A 134 -2.51 2.21 -20.23
N TYR A 135 -1.25 2.11 -19.90
CA TYR A 135 -0.10 2.29 -20.80
C TYR A 135 0.62 0.97 -21.03
N SER A 136 1.21 0.83 -22.20
CA SER A 136 2.18 -0.23 -22.49
C SER A 136 3.51 0.01 -21.78
N LEU A 137 4.44 -0.95 -21.89
CA LEU A 137 5.82 -0.81 -21.39
C LEU A 137 6.60 0.32 -22.09
N ASP A 138 6.22 0.69 -23.32
CA ASP A 138 6.78 1.82 -24.05
C ASP A 138 6.14 3.17 -23.67
N PHE A 139 5.27 3.18 -22.66
CA PHE A 139 4.53 4.34 -22.16
C PHE A 139 3.56 4.97 -23.17
N GLU A 140 3.13 4.18 -24.15
CA GLU A 140 2.06 4.56 -25.07
C GLU A 140 0.69 4.18 -24.47
N PRO A 141 -0.31 5.07 -24.54
CA PRO A 141 -1.63 4.78 -24.00
C PRO A 141 -2.32 3.68 -24.85
N ILE A 142 -2.75 2.60 -24.17
CA ILE A 142 -3.51 1.51 -24.81
C ILE A 142 -4.99 1.87 -24.85
N TRP A 143 -5.52 2.30 -23.71
CA TRP A 143 -6.91 2.76 -23.60
C TRP A 143 -7.07 3.71 -22.39
N LYS A 144 -8.18 4.45 -22.42
CA LYS A 144 -8.61 5.33 -21.33
C LYS A 144 -10.09 5.11 -21.07
N THR A 145 -10.49 5.09 -19.79
CA THR A 145 -11.91 5.01 -19.43
C THR A 145 -12.65 6.30 -19.72
N ASP A 146 -13.98 6.19 -19.91
CA ASP A 146 -14.88 7.30 -19.66
C ASP A 146 -14.83 7.72 -18.19
N ASP A 147 -15.46 8.85 -17.87
CA ASP A 147 -15.54 9.35 -16.51
C ASP A 147 -16.26 8.36 -15.56
N HIS A 148 -15.59 7.98 -14.49
CA HIS A 148 -16.23 7.31 -13.36
C HIS A 148 -17.28 8.23 -12.69
N ARG A 149 -18.15 7.65 -11.87
CA ARG A 149 -19.18 8.41 -11.12
C ARG A 149 -18.59 9.49 -10.20
N SER A 150 -17.38 9.27 -9.70
CA SER A 150 -16.60 10.21 -8.90
C SER A 150 -15.10 10.01 -9.13
N THR A 151 -14.25 10.73 -8.39
CA THR A 151 -12.80 10.49 -8.35
C THR A 151 -12.52 9.01 -8.06
N VAL A 152 -11.58 8.44 -8.81
CA VAL A 152 -11.06 7.08 -8.59
C VAL A 152 -10.24 7.11 -7.30
N SER A 153 -10.70 6.41 -6.28
CA SER A 153 -10.07 6.38 -4.96
C SER A 153 -9.00 5.30 -4.80
N ALA A 154 -9.07 4.26 -5.61
CA ALA A 154 -8.07 3.19 -5.62
C ALA A 154 -8.08 2.44 -6.95
N ILE A 155 -6.93 1.88 -7.30
CA ILE A 155 -6.77 0.91 -8.39
C ILE A 155 -6.03 -0.31 -7.86
N ALA A 156 -6.25 -1.47 -8.44
CA ALA A 156 -5.52 -2.70 -8.13
C ALA A 156 -5.59 -3.69 -9.28
N TRP A 157 -4.50 -4.38 -9.57
CA TRP A 157 -4.49 -5.43 -10.56
C TRP A 157 -5.01 -6.75 -9.99
N SER A 158 -5.90 -7.41 -10.73
CA SER A 158 -6.37 -8.78 -10.48
C SER A 158 -5.67 -9.72 -11.47
N GLY A 159 -4.47 -10.14 -11.12
CA GLY A 159 -3.56 -10.79 -12.07
C GLY A 159 -3.11 -9.80 -13.18
N ASP A 160 -2.64 -10.31 -14.31
CA ASP A 160 -2.07 -9.50 -15.39
C ASP A 160 -3.11 -8.95 -16.37
N TYR A 161 -4.31 -9.51 -16.38
CA TYR A 161 -5.28 -9.25 -17.44
C TYR A 161 -6.50 -8.45 -17.02
N GLU A 162 -6.55 -8.04 -15.76
CA GLU A 162 -7.72 -7.34 -15.24
C GLU A 162 -7.34 -6.26 -14.23
N LEU A 163 -7.85 -5.04 -14.44
CA LEU A 163 -7.67 -3.90 -13.57
C LEU A 163 -8.96 -3.59 -12.82
N ALA A 164 -8.91 -3.57 -11.49
CA ALA A 164 -9.99 -3.08 -10.64
C ALA A 164 -9.82 -1.59 -10.35
N THR A 165 -10.92 -0.84 -10.40
CA THR A 165 -10.98 0.58 -10.04
C THR A 165 -12.11 0.81 -9.06
N ALA A 166 -11.86 1.56 -7.98
CA ALA A 166 -12.88 1.93 -6.98
C ALA A 166 -13.21 3.42 -7.07
N CYS A 167 -14.49 3.74 -6.93
CA CYS A 167 -14.99 5.11 -6.83
C CYS A 167 -16.25 5.14 -5.95
N TYR A 168 -16.95 6.29 -5.88
CA TYR A 168 -18.23 6.33 -5.19
C TYR A 168 -19.20 5.33 -5.82
N GLY A 169 -19.74 4.45 -4.99
CA GLY A 169 -20.84 3.57 -5.34
C GLY A 169 -20.45 2.32 -6.13
N GLN A 170 -19.18 2.10 -6.49
CA GLN A 170 -18.84 0.90 -7.26
C GLN A 170 -17.35 0.56 -7.29
N VAL A 171 -17.09 -0.73 -7.50
CA VAL A 171 -15.83 -1.25 -8.05
C VAL A 171 -16.10 -1.75 -9.46
N THR A 172 -15.22 -1.39 -10.40
CA THR A 172 -15.30 -1.83 -11.80
C THR A 172 -14.06 -2.62 -12.15
N PHE A 173 -14.24 -3.79 -12.74
CA PHE A 173 -13.18 -4.62 -13.32
C PHE A 173 -13.13 -4.44 -14.81
N LEU A 174 -11.96 -4.15 -15.33
CA LEU A 174 -11.69 -3.78 -16.72
C LEU A 174 -10.66 -4.75 -17.31
N ASP A 175 -10.91 -5.25 -18.50
CA ASP A 175 -9.93 -6.01 -19.26
C ASP A 175 -8.69 -5.16 -19.57
N ALA A 176 -7.50 -5.68 -19.30
CA ALA A 176 -6.25 -4.93 -19.39
C ALA A 176 -5.89 -4.49 -20.81
N LEU A 177 -6.29 -5.25 -21.83
CA LEU A 177 -5.98 -4.96 -23.23
C LEU A 177 -6.98 -4.03 -23.90
N SER A 178 -8.26 -4.21 -23.59
CA SER A 178 -9.34 -3.51 -24.33
C SER A 178 -10.00 -2.39 -23.52
N GLY A 179 -9.82 -2.36 -22.19
CA GLY A 179 -10.56 -1.47 -21.30
C GLY A 179 -12.05 -1.80 -21.20
N THR A 180 -12.50 -2.94 -21.72
CA THR A 180 -13.90 -3.35 -21.62
C THR A 180 -14.24 -3.75 -20.20
N VAL A 181 -15.45 -3.41 -19.76
CA VAL A 181 -15.92 -3.74 -18.43
C VAL A 181 -16.29 -5.23 -18.34
N ASN A 182 -15.59 -5.98 -17.52
CA ASN A 182 -15.88 -7.39 -17.24
C ASN A 182 -16.94 -7.53 -16.14
N GLN A 183 -16.85 -6.71 -15.08
CA GLN A 183 -17.74 -6.81 -13.92
C GLN A 183 -17.91 -5.44 -13.24
N ARG A 184 -19.09 -5.20 -12.67
CA ARG A 184 -19.33 -4.10 -11.74
C ARG A 184 -19.89 -4.63 -10.44
N LEU A 185 -19.34 -4.16 -9.33
CA LEU A 185 -19.79 -4.44 -7.98
C LEU A 185 -20.31 -3.13 -7.40
N GLU A 186 -21.61 -3.09 -7.04
CA GLU A 186 -22.25 -1.86 -6.60
C GLU A 186 -22.40 -1.81 -5.08
N TRP A 187 -22.22 -0.62 -4.52
CA TRP A 187 -22.42 -0.33 -3.11
C TRP A 187 -22.88 1.12 -2.90
N LYS A 188 -23.73 1.35 -1.92
CA LYS A 188 -24.18 2.71 -1.55
C LYS A 188 -23.18 3.37 -0.61
N GLY A 189 -22.07 3.92 -1.13
CA GLY A 189 -21.14 4.60 -0.26
C GLY A 189 -19.90 5.09 -0.99
N SER A 190 -19.12 5.91 -0.30
CA SER A 190 -17.81 6.37 -0.79
C SER A 190 -16.75 5.38 -0.37
N LEU A 191 -16.23 4.64 -1.33
CA LEU A 191 -15.11 3.74 -1.13
C LEU A 191 -13.82 4.58 -1.06
N VAL A 192 -13.02 4.40 -0.01
CA VAL A 192 -11.81 5.20 0.24
C VAL A 192 -10.52 4.39 0.11
N SER A 193 -10.61 3.07 0.19
CA SER A 193 -9.51 2.14 -0.01
C SER A 193 -10.03 0.86 -0.65
N MET A 194 -9.15 0.11 -1.30
CA MET A 194 -9.48 -1.18 -1.91
C MET A 194 -8.29 -2.11 -1.82
N VAL A 195 -8.55 -3.39 -1.56
CA VAL A 195 -7.58 -4.47 -1.67
C VAL A 195 -8.24 -5.71 -2.28
N LEU A 196 -7.50 -6.43 -3.09
CA LEU A 196 -7.92 -7.70 -3.66
C LEU A 196 -7.22 -8.86 -2.94
N SER A 197 -7.94 -9.98 -2.77
CA SER A 197 -7.26 -11.24 -2.42
C SER A 197 -6.30 -11.65 -3.55
N PRO A 198 -5.23 -12.40 -3.28
CA PRO A 198 -4.25 -12.79 -4.29
C PRO A 198 -4.82 -13.54 -5.50
N ASP A 199 -5.94 -14.25 -5.32
CA ASP A 199 -6.68 -14.94 -6.39
C ASP A 199 -7.68 -14.03 -7.12
N GLY A 200 -7.84 -12.78 -6.65
CA GLY A 200 -8.76 -11.80 -7.21
C GLY A 200 -10.24 -12.07 -6.93
N ASP A 201 -10.60 -13.10 -6.17
CA ASP A 201 -12.00 -13.44 -5.91
C ASP A 201 -12.65 -12.54 -4.85
N VAL A 202 -11.91 -12.17 -3.80
CA VAL A 202 -12.41 -11.28 -2.76
C VAL A 202 -11.93 -9.86 -3.01
N VAL A 203 -12.87 -8.93 -3.04
CA VAL A 203 -12.63 -7.48 -3.07
C VAL A 203 -13.08 -6.91 -1.74
N ALA A 204 -12.18 -6.24 -1.02
CA ALA A 204 -12.51 -5.54 0.21
C ALA A 204 -12.22 -4.05 0.08
N CYS A 205 -13.18 -3.22 0.46
CA CYS A 205 -13.11 -1.77 0.40
C CYS A 205 -13.43 -1.14 1.75
N GLY A 206 -12.56 -0.26 2.22
CA GLY A 206 -12.90 0.66 3.30
C GLY A 206 -13.84 1.75 2.80
N SER A 207 -14.79 2.14 3.62
CA SER A 207 -15.81 3.12 3.28
C SER A 207 -15.79 4.33 4.21
N GLN A 208 -16.28 5.46 3.68
CA GLN A 208 -16.38 6.73 4.39
C GLN A 208 -17.29 6.66 5.64
N ASP A 209 -18.20 5.71 5.71
CA ASP A 209 -19.13 5.45 6.81
C ASP A 209 -18.56 4.56 7.91
N ASN A 210 -17.23 4.36 7.93
CA ASN A 210 -16.51 3.53 8.90
C ASN A 210 -16.90 2.05 8.82
N THR A 211 -17.13 1.54 7.61
CA THR A 211 -17.33 0.10 7.36
C THR A 211 -16.27 -0.43 6.41
N VAL A 212 -16.07 -1.74 6.40
CA VAL A 212 -15.40 -2.45 5.33
C VAL A 212 -16.45 -3.26 4.60
N HIS A 213 -16.66 -2.94 3.33
CA HIS A 213 -17.53 -3.72 2.47
C HIS A 213 -16.70 -4.70 1.65
N PHE A 214 -17.19 -5.93 1.46
CA PHE A 214 -16.51 -6.90 0.62
C PHE A 214 -17.45 -7.66 -0.28
N TRP A 215 -16.93 -8.16 -1.40
CA TRP A 215 -17.61 -9.02 -2.35
C TRP A 215 -16.79 -10.28 -2.60
N ARG A 216 -17.49 -11.40 -2.76
CA ARG A 216 -16.94 -12.61 -3.40
C ARG A 216 -17.41 -12.64 -4.84
N ARG A 217 -16.50 -12.42 -5.77
CA ARG A 217 -16.82 -12.28 -7.20
C ARG A 217 -17.39 -13.57 -7.80
N SER A 218 -16.85 -14.73 -7.41
CA SER A 218 -17.28 -16.05 -7.92
C SER A 218 -18.71 -16.41 -7.55
N THR A 219 -19.20 -15.95 -6.39
CA THR A 219 -20.55 -16.25 -5.90
C THR A 219 -21.52 -15.09 -6.05
N GLY A 220 -21.02 -13.87 -6.25
CA GLY A 220 -21.81 -12.65 -6.18
C GLY A 220 -22.25 -12.26 -4.75
N GLN A 221 -21.75 -12.95 -3.74
CA GLN A 221 -22.04 -12.65 -2.35
C GLN A 221 -21.38 -11.33 -1.96
N ASP A 222 -22.08 -10.48 -1.25
CA ASP A 222 -21.56 -9.27 -0.65
C ASP A 222 -21.98 -9.16 0.82
N SER A 223 -21.16 -8.51 1.62
CA SER A 223 -21.41 -8.27 3.03
C SER A 223 -20.53 -7.13 3.55
N MET A 224 -20.74 -6.73 4.81
CA MET A 224 -19.96 -5.66 5.41
C MET A 224 -19.53 -5.98 6.84
N MET A 225 -18.38 -5.49 7.20
CA MET A 225 -17.85 -5.44 8.55
C MET A 225 -18.03 -4.03 9.11
N GLN A 226 -18.61 -3.91 10.29
CA GLN A 226 -18.93 -2.63 10.93
C GLN A 226 -18.40 -2.56 12.37
N GLY A 227 -18.48 -1.38 12.96
CA GLY A 227 -18.00 -1.17 14.32
C GLY A 227 -16.62 -0.50 14.40
N TYR A 228 -16.09 -0.05 13.26
CA TYR A 228 -14.84 0.72 13.26
C TYR A 228 -15.09 2.15 13.79
N PRO A 229 -14.25 2.66 14.72
CA PRO A 229 -14.40 4.01 15.24
C PRO A 229 -14.00 5.10 14.24
N THR A 230 -13.13 4.79 13.27
CA THR A 230 -12.76 5.67 12.17
C THR A 230 -12.73 4.89 10.85
N LYS A 231 -12.50 5.61 9.74
CA LYS A 231 -12.44 5.00 8.41
C LYS A 231 -11.33 3.95 8.33
N PRO A 232 -11.64 2.73 7.86
CA PRO A 232 -10.65 1.71 7.61
C PRO A 232 -9.95 1.99 6.26
N ASP A 233 -8.98 2.88 6.26
CA ASP A 233 -8.21 3.28 5.09
C ASP A 233 -7.01 2.35 4.81
N SER A 234 -6.58 1.58 5.80
CA SER A 234 -5.54 0.57 5.63
C SER A 234 -6.10 -0.83 5.69
N LEU A 235 -5.98 -1.56 4.59
CA LEU A 235 -6.42 -2.94 4.39
C LEU A 235 -5.27 -3.75 3.80
N ALA A 236 -5.10 -4.99 4.24
CA ALA A 236 -4.10 -5.88 3.67
C ALA A 236 -4.55 -7.34 3.74
N PHE A 237 -4.47 -8.08 2.61
CA PHE A 237 -4.58 -9.53 2.60
C PHE A 237 -3.22 -10.18 2.85
N ASP A 238 -3.23 -11.34 3.50
CA ASP A 238 -2.06 -12.21 3.53
C ASP A 238 -1.86 -12.89 2.16
N TYR A 239 -0.70 -13.50 1.98
CA TYR A 239 -0.34 -14.15 0.71
C TYR A 239 -1.25 -15.31 0.29
N THR A 240 -2.04 -15.85 1.20
CA THR A 240 -3.00 -16.94 0.93
C THR A 240 -4.39 -16.42 0.60
N GLY A 241 -4.68 -15.12 0.83
CA GLY A 241 -6.01 -14.56 0.72
C GLY A 241 -6.98 -14.98 1.82
N THR A 242 -6.49 -15.72 2.84
CA THR A 242 -7.36 -16.20 3.92
C THR A 242 -7.48 -15.24 5.08
N LEU A 243 -6.53 -14.32 5.27
CA LEU A 243 -6.56 -13.33 6.33
C LEU A 243 -6.59 -11.93 5.76
N LEU A 244 -7.59 -11.15 6.16
CA LEU A 244 -7.68 -9.71 5.87
C LEU A 244 -7.43 -8.93 7.16
N ALA A 245 -6.33 -8.18 7.21
CA ALA A 245 -6.09 -7.20 8.26
C ALA A 245 -6.73 -5.86 7.91
N THR A 246 -7.40 -5.24 8.88
CA THR A 246 -8.09 -3.95 8.71
C THR A 246 -7.70 -2.98 9.83
N GLY A 247 -7.41 -1.72 9.44
CA GLY A 247 -7.18 -0.60 10.33
C GLY A 247 -8.48 0.16 10.64
N GLY A 248 -8.35 1.42 11.07
CA GLY A 248 -9.49 2.28 11.44
C GLY A 248 -9.66 2.42 12.95
N SER A 249 -8.66 1.99 13.73
CA SER A 249 -8.61 2.07 15.20
C SER A 249 -7.14 2.02 15.65
N ASP A 250 -6.91 2.08 16.95
CA ASP A 250 -5.65 1.74 17.61
C ASP A 250 -5.43 0.20 17.75
N THR A 251 -6.42 -0.58 17.37
CA THR A 251 -6.39 -2.05 17.33
C THR A 251 -6.58 -2.51 15.89
N ALA A 252 -5.65 -3.32 15.37
CA ALA A 252 -5.87 -3.98 14.10
C ALA A 252 -6.80 -5.18 14.28
N LEU A 253 -7.74 -5.34 13.36
CA LEU A 253 -8.64 -6.50 13.31
C LEU A 253 -8.22 -7.41 12.17
N VAL A 254 -8.21 -8.72 12.42
CA VAL A 254 -7.85 -9.73 11.41
C VAL A 254 -9.00 -10.67 11.17
N TRP A 255 -9.58 -10.61 9.99
CA TRP A 255 -10.74 -11.38 9.57
C TRP A 255 -10.32 -12.64 8.82
N ASN A 256 -10.95 -13.77 9.12
CA ASN A 256 -10.68 -15.03 8.43
C ASN A 256 -11.68 -15.23 7.28
N PHE A 257 -11.18 -15.23 6.06
CA PHE A 257 -11.93 -15.44 4.83
C PHE A 257 -11.90 -16.90 4.32
N ALA A 258 -11.31 -17.83 5.08
CA ALA A 258 -11.33 -19.24 4.70
C ALA A 258 -12.78 -19.79 4.69
N GLY A 259 -13.09 -20.64 3.71
CA GLY A 259 -14.42 -21.23 3.58
C GLY A 259 -15.49 -20.19 3.26
N GLY A 260 -16.53 -20.11 4.11
CA GLY A 260 -17.68 -19.21 3.93
C GLY A 260 -17.41 -17.72 4.19
N GLY A 261 -16.17 -17.34 4.55
CA GLY A 261 -15.82 -15.95 4.79
C GLY A 261 -16.01 -15.52 6.24
N PRO A 262 -15.89 -14.21 6.56
CA PRO A 262 -15.90 -13.74 7.94
C PRO A 262 -17.32 -13.67 8.56
N GLU A 263 -18.37 -13.92 7.81
CA GLU A 263 -19.75 -13.77 8.27
C GLU A 263 -20.07 -14.67 9.46
N GLY A 264 -20.67 -14.08 10.50
CA GLY A 264 -20.99 -14.78 11.74
C GLY A 264 -19.77 -15.12 12.61
N THR A 265 -18.57 -14.63 12.27
CA THR A 265 -17.36 -14.83 13.07
C THR A 265 -16.91 -13.54 13.75
N ALA A 266 -16.05 -13.66 14.77
CA ALA A 266 -15.36 -12.52 15.35
C ALA A 266 -13.93 -12.44 14.76
N PRO A 267 -13.40 -11.21 14.53
CA PRO A 267 -12.02 -11.06 14.10
C PRO A 267 -11.02 -11.38 15.22
N GLY A 268 -9.80 -11.74 14.84
CA GLY A 268 -8.66 -11.65 15.76
C GLY A 268 -8.36 -10.19 16.06
N GLU A 269 -8.10 -9.86 17.32
CA GLU A 269 -7.78 -8.51 17.77
C GLU A 269 -6.29 -8.40 18.10
N LEU A 270 -5.65 -7.35 17.59
CA LEU A 270 -4.23 -7.06 17.79
C LEU A 270 -4.06 -5.70 18.49
N PRO A 271 -4.35 -5.63 19.80
CA PRO A 271 -4.31 -4.38 20.56
C PRO A 271 -2.87 -4.03 20.95
N PHE A 272 -2.42 -2.86 20.54
CA PHE A 272 -1.09 -2.35 20.92
C PHE A 272 -1.00 -0.83 20.84
N HIS A 273 -1.39 -0.25 19.68
CA HIS A 273 -1.23 1.18 19.47
C HIS A 273 -2.11 2.00 20.43
N VAL A 274 -1.70 3.24 20.68
CA VAL A 274 -2.45 4.21 21.51
C VAL A 274 -3.04 5.35 20.68
N LYS A 275 -2.75 5.36 19.39
CA LYS A 275 -3.36 6.20 18.37
C LYS A 275 -3.73 5.35 17.15
N PRO A 276 -4.56 5.85 16.24
CA PRO A 276 -4.98 5.09 15.07
C PRO A 276 -3.82 4.52 14.27
N ILE A 277 -4.00 3.29 13.81
CA ILE A 277 -3.12 2.63 12.85
C ILE A 277 -3.24 3.37 11.52
N SER A 278 -2.11 3.73 10.94
CA SER A 278 -2.00 4.38 9.63
C SER A 278 -1.71 3.39 8.50
N VAL A 279 -1.02 2.29 8.80
CA VAL A 279 -0.60 1.33 7.78
C VAL A 279 -0.53 -0.09 8.31
N LEU A 280 -0.97 -1.03 7.48
CA LEU A 280 -0.90 -2.48 7.68
C LEU A 280 -0.27 -3.11 6.45
N LYS A 281 0.75 -3.95 6.62
CA LYS A 281 1.42 -4.65 5.51
C LYS A 281 1.80 -6.07 5.92
N PHE A 282 1.33 -7.06 5.17
CA PHE A 282 1.82 -8.42 5.32
C PHE A 282 3.21 -8.58 4.67
N ALA A 283 4.06 -9.37 5.30
CA ALA A 283 5.30 -9.81 4.67
C ALA A 283 5.00 -10.84 3.57
N HIS A 284 5.82 -10.82 2.51
CA HIS A 284 5.67 -11.76 1.40
C HIS A 284 5.75 -13.20 1.89
N GLN A 285 4.85 -14.05 1.38
CA GLN A 285 4.80 -15.50 1.65
C GLN A 285 4.86 -15.89 3.14
N SER A 286 4.31 -15.04 4.01
CA SER A 286 4.30 -15.30 5.44
C SER A 286 3.06 -14.67 6.09
N ARG A 287 2.65 -15.19 7.24
CA ARG A 287 1.59 -14.61 8.07
C ARG A 287 2.12 -13.60 9.08
N ARG A 288 3.24 -12.93 8.77
CA ARG A 288 3.73 -11.81 9.55
C ARG A 288 3.08 -10.53 9.06
N LEU A 289 2.39 -9.86 9.95
CA LEU A 289 1.78 -8.56 9.70
C LEU A 289 2.61 -7.48 10.38
N ALA A 290 2.96 -6.41 9.67
CA ALA A 290 3.47 -5.19 10.28
C ALA A 290 2.34 -4.17 10.40
N SER A 291 2.20 -3.55 11.58
CA SER A 291 1.32 -2.41 11.81
C SER A 291 2.14 -1.19 12.20
N GLY A 292 1.83 -0.06 11.58
CA GLY A 292 2.37 1.26 11.90
C GLY A 292 1.28 2.18 12.39
N GLY A 293 1.54 2.91 13.47
CA GLY A 293 0.57 3.80 14.08
C GLY A 293 0.99 5.26 14.07
N ARG A 294 0.01 6.15 14.26
CA ARG A 294 0.25 7.58 14.47
C ARG A 294 0.94 7.90 15.79
N ASP A 295 1.19 6.91 16.61
CA ASP A 295 1.97 6.96 17.84
C ASP A 295 3.47 6.69 17.62
N GLY A 296 3.89 6.49 16.36
CA GLY A 296 5.25 6.13 15.99
C GLY A 296 5.57 4.65 16.23
N GLY A 297 4.63 3.86 16.73
CA GLY A 297 4.80 2.44 16.96
C GLY A 297 4.87 1.65 15.66
N VAL A 298 5.84 0.74 15.54
CA VAL A 298 5.94 -0.27 14.48
C VAL A 298 5.97 -1.63 15.15
N ILE A 299 4.94 -2.44 14.92
CA ILE A 299 4.79 -3.76 15.54
C ILE A 299 4.72 -4.83 14.47
N VAL A 300 5.46 -5.91 14.69
CA VAL A 300 5.38 -7.12 13.86
C VAL A 300 4.65 -8.20 14.63
N TRP A 301 3.59 -8.70 14.04
CA TRP A 301 2.74 -9.76 14.56
C TRP A 301 3.03 -11.08 13.85
N SER A 302 2.99 -12.19 14.57
CA SER A 302 2.94 -13.54 14.00
C SER A 302 1.52 -14.06 14.15
N LEU A 303 0.84 -14.30 13.03
CA LEU A 303 -0.55 -14.69 13.00
C LEU A 303 -0.71 -16.20 12.80
N GLN A 304 -1.75 -16.75 13.42
CA GLN A 304 -2.27 -18.10 13.19
C GLN A 304 -3.25 -18.10 12.03
N SER A 305 -3.69 -19.28 11.61
CA SER A 305 -4.63 -19.41 10.49
C SER A 305 -6.05 -18.90 10.80
N ASP A 306 -6.37 -18.70 12.05
CA ASP A 306 -7.67 -18.17 12.52
C ASP A 306 -7.68 -16.64 12.63
N GLY A 307 -6.54 -15.96 12.38
CA GLY A 307 -6.39 -14.52 12.52
C GLY A 307 -5.94 -14.04 13.89
N ASN A 308 -5.89 -14.92 14.90
CA ASN A 308 -5.29 -14.59 16.18
C ASN A 308 -3.76 -14.53 16.06
N GLY A 309 -3.10 -13.78 16.93
CA GLY A 309 -1.65 -13.67 16.87
C GLY A 309 -1.03 -13.00 18.10
N GLY A 310 0.29 -12.96 18.10
CA GLY A 310 1.08 -12.31 19.13
C GLY A 310 2.20 -11.45 18.57
N ILE A 311 2.68 -10.51 19.39
CA ILE A 311 3.80 -9.65 19.04
C ILE A 311 5.06 -10.49 18.90
N SER A 312 5.69 -10.44 17.74
CA SER A 312 6.99 -11.06 17.48
C SER A 312 8.15 -10.05 17.49
N GLY A 313 7.85 -8.77 17.24
CA GLY A 313 8.84 -7.70 17.30
C GLY A 313 8.19 -6.33 17.33
N GLY A 314 8.94 -5.31 17.75
CA GLY A 314 8.46 -3.94 17.75
C GLY A 314 9.59 -2.93 17.91
N ALA A 315 9.34 -1.71 17.42
CA ALA A 315 10.21 -0.56 17.51
C ALA A 315 9.38 0.73 17.49
N LEU A 316 10.03 1.86 17.76
CA LEU A 316 9.45 3.19 17.59
C LEU A 316 10.25 3.95 16.53
N VAL A 317 9.56 4.76 15.75
CA VAL A 317 10.10 5.86 14.95
C VAL A 317 9.75 7.20 15.63
N ASP A 318 10.35 8.28 15.14
CA ASP A 318 10.29 9.57 15.85
C ASP A 318 8.94 10.29 15.67
N ASP A 319 8.18 9.99 14.61
CA ASP A 319 6.87 10.59 14.33
C ASP A 319 5.86 9.53 13.84
N SER A 320 4.67 9.96 13.46
CA SER A 320 3.60 9.12 12.92
C SER A 320 4.09 8.30 11.73
N VAL A 321 3.90 6.98 11.77
CA VAL A 321 4.26 6.10 10.66
C VAL A 321 3.40 6.44 9.45
N SER A 322 4.02 6.71 8.31
CA SER A 322 3.36 7.00 7.04
C SER A 322 3.28 5.77 6.12
N ASP A 323 4.34 4.97 6.06
CA ASP A 323 4.36 3.74 5.27
C ASP A 323 5.26 2.67 5.91
N LEU A 324 4.99 1.41 5.56
CA LEU A 324 5.75 0.24 5.97
C LEU A 324 6.06 -0.62 4.74
N LEU A 325 7.32 -1.00 4.58
CA LEU A 325 7.81 -1.64 3.37
C LEU A 325 8.60 -2.89 3.72
N TRP A 326 8.01 -4.04 3.52
CA TRP A 326 8.74 -5.30 3.60
C TRP A 326 9.69 -5.45 2.41
N ARG A 327 10.96 -5.75 2.66
CA ARG A 327 11.87 -6.16 1.59
C ARG A 327 11.36 -7.47 0.97
N PRO A 328 11.45 -7.68 -0.35
CA PRO A 328 10.87 -8.85 -1.01
C PRO A 328 11.27 -10.21 -0.42
N ASP A 329 12.45 -10.33 0.18
CA ASP A 329 12.93 -11.53 0.86
C ASP A 329 12.43 -11.69 2.31
N GLY A 330 11.65 -10.72 2.81
CA GLY A 330 11.14 -10.66 4.18
C GLY A 330 12.19 -10.39 5.27
N ARG A 331 13.46 -10.20 4.91
CA ARG A 331 14.57 -10.05 5.87
C ARG A 331 14.84 -8.62 6.33
N ALA A 332 14.08 -7.65 5.82
CA ALA A 332 14.10 -6.28 6.31
C ALA A 332 12.69 -5.68 6.28
N LEU A 333 12.45 -4.75 7.19
CA LEU A 333 11.27 -3.90 7.24
C LEU A 333 11.74 -2.45 7.30
N ALA A 334 11.28 -1.63 6.38
CA ALA A 334 11.45 -0.19 6.43
C ALA A 334 10.18 0.47 6.97
N ALA A 335 10.34 1.52 7.74
CA ALA A 335 9.27 2.45 8.13
C ALA A 335 9.64 3.85 7.68
N LEU A 336 8.66 4.54 7.15
CA LEU A 336 8.69 5.96 6.84
C LEU A 336 7.84 6.70 7.86
N ASP A 337 8.20 7.93 8.21
CA ASP A 337 7.44 8.71 9.17
C ASP A 337 7.20 10.16 8.74
N ALA A 338 6.29 10.84 9.45
CA ALA A 338 5.87 12.20 9.16
C ALA A 338 6.95 13.26 9.42
N GLY A 339 8.00 12.94 10.15
CA GLY A 339 9.18 13.79 10.35
C GLY A 339 10.23 13.67 9.23
N GLY A 340 9.96 12.89 8.18
CA GLY A 340 10.92 12.59 7.12
C GLY A 340 11.86 11.41 7.48
N GLY A 341 11.62 10.75 8.59
CA GLY A 341 12.42 9.61 9.02
C GLY A 341 12.28 8.41 8.11
N VAL A 342 13.41 7.75 7.84
CA VAL A 342 13.52 6.51 7.09
C VAL A 342 14.29 5.53 7.97
N THR A 343 13.62 4.55 8.56
CA THR A 343 14.25 3.57 9.44
C THR A 343 14.11 2.16 8.89
N VAL A 344 15.19 1.44 8.80
CA VAL A 344 15.21 0.05 8.31
C VAL A 344 15.73 -0.87 9.42
N TRP A 345 14.97 -1.90 9.72
CA TRP A 345 15.35 -2.98 10.60
C TRP A 345 15.63 -4.26 9.83
N ARG A 346 16.61 -5.02 10.28
CA ARG A 346 16.82 -6.40 9.85
C ARG A 346 15.86 -7.30 10.60
N VAL A 347 15.26 -8.25 9.92
CA VAL A 347 14.30 -9.21 10.49
C VAL A 347 14.96 -10.57 10.64
N ARG A 348 14.93 -11.13 11.85
CA ARG A 348 15.37 -12.52 12.12
C ARG A 348 14.20 -13.49 11.93
N TYR A 349 14.50 -14.64 11.36
CA TYR A 349 13.59 -15.77 11.25
C TYR A 349 13.78 -16.74 12.41
#